data_1b1ba88f7f0388f82e049be6c2ce4060
#
_entry.id   1b1ba88f7f0388f82e049be6c2ce4060
#
_cell.length_a   1.000
_cell.length_b   1.000
_cell.length_c   1.000
_cell.angle_alpha   90.00
_cell.angle_beta   90.00
_cell.angle_gamma   90.00
#
_symmetry.space_group_name_H-M   'P 1'
#
loop_
_entity.id
_entity.type
_entity.pdbx_description
1 polymer ?
#
loop_
_entity_poly.entity_id
_entity_poly.type
_entity_poly.pdbx_seq_one_letter_code
_entity_poly.pdbx_strand_id
1 'polypeptide(L)'
;MITYLSDDFKLTNGYNFTNHFPEEGHANVSMPEHRMWQQLQLHTKYGKVRTMQWLRLEERWRRNIKNDNELAAGYRFDTRLRFNYMLTIPLSKKGIVPKTFFVAVNDEIFVNLSRKVVYNTFDQNRFFAGLAYQTGAHSNLQLGYMNVYQQLGAGNRYQNANTIRLFYFQNLDVRKNKKVH
;
A
#
# COMPACT_ATOMS: atom_id res chain seq x y z
N MET A 1 4.67 -15.33 -0.04
CA MET A 1 5.99 -15.90 0.35
C MET A 1 6.93 -14.73 0.65
N ILE A 2 7.67 -14.80 1.75
CA ILE A 2 8.65 -13.77 2.14
C ILE A 2 10.02 -14.42 2.15
N THR A 3 11.00 -13.79 1.49
CA THR A 3 12.41 -14.19 1.48
C THR A 3 13.23 -13.05 2.06
N TYR A 4 13.96 -13.30 3.13
CA TYR A 4 14.89 -12.34 3.73
C TYR A 4 16.22 -12.42 2.97
N LEU A 5 16.64 -11.30 2.39
CA LEU A 5 17.91 -11.15 1.68
C LEU A 5 19.02 -10.68 2.64
N SER A 6 18.61 -9.92 3.67
CA SER A 6 19.40 -9.55 4.85
C SER A 6 18.44 -9.21 6.00
N ASP A 7 18.98 -8.80 7.15
CA ASP A 7 18.16 -8.39 8.32
C ASP A 7 17.23 -7.21 7.99
N ASP A 8 17.67 -6.31 7.12
CA ASP A 8 16.96 -5.09 6.76
C ASP A 8 16.31 -5.14 5.38
N PHE A 9 16.60 -6.17 4.56
CA PHE A 9 16.15 -6.26 3.18
C PHE A 9 15.41 -7.56 2.89
N LYS A 10 14.19 -7.46 2.36
CA LYS A 10 13.36 -8.61 2.03
C LYS A 10 12.65 -8.49 0.69
N LEU A 11 12.45 -9.63 0.06
CA LEU A 11 11.59 -9.82 -1.10
C LEU A 11 10.30 -10.50 -0.66
N THR A 12 9.17 -9.96 -1.08
CA THR A 12 7.85 -10.55 -0.84
C THR A 12 7.12 -10.78 -2.15
N ASN A 13 6.59 -11.98 -2.34
CA ASN A 13 5.70 -12.30 -3.44
C ASN A 13 4.30 -12.58 -2.88
N GLY A 14 3.29 -12.04 -3.52
CA GLY A 14 1.91 -12.19 -3.09
C GLY A 14 0.92 -12.22 -4.23
N TYR A 15 -0.29 -12.63 -3.87
CA TYR A 15 -1.45 -12.66 -4.74
C TYR A 15 -2.63 -12.03 -4.02
N ASN A 16 -3.41 -11.24 -4.74
CA ASN A 16 -4.67 -10.67 -4.26
C ASN A 16 -5.77 -10.94 -5.28
N PHE A 17 -6.94 -11.30 -4.78
CA PHE A 17 -8.17 -11.21 -5.51
C PHE A 17 -8.94 -9.99 -4.99
N THR A 18 -9.38 -9.10 -5.90
CA THR A 18 -10.13 -7.90 -5.56
C THR A 18 -11.37 -7.85 -6.44
N ASN A 19 -12.52 -7.56 -5.86
CA ASN A 19 -13.72 -7.27 -6.60
C ASN A 19 -14.00 -5.77 -6.49
N HIS A 20 -13.93 -5.05 -7.61
CA HIS A 20 -14.23 -3.62 -7.66
C HIS A 20 -15.73 -3.48 -7.84
N PHE A 21 -16.38 -2.89 -6.85
CA PHE A 21 -17.80 -2.60 -6.90
C PHE A 21 -18.08 -1.34 -7.73
N PRO A 22 -19.30 -1.22 -8.28
CA PRO A 22 -19.71 -0.03 -9.02
C PRO A 22 -19.52 1.26 -8.18
N GLU A 23 -18.99 2.28 -8.82
CA GLU A 23 -18.87 3.63 -8.30
C GLU A 23 -19.67 4.59 -9.18
N GLU A 24 -20.11 5.72 -8.65
CA GLU A 24 -20.84 6.73 -9.40
C GLU A 24 -20.05 7.17 -10.65
N GLY A 25 -20.71 7.17 -11.82
CA GLY A 25 -20.09 7.50 -13.10
C GLY A 25 -19.29 6.35 -13.75
N HIS A 26 -19.33 5.16 -13.19
CA HIS A 26 -18.74 3.93 -13.75
C HIS A 26 -19.82 2.88 -14.07
N ALA A 27 -19.44 1.80 -14.77
CA ALA A 27 -20.35 0.70 -15.08
C ALA A 27 -20.94 0.06 -13.82
N ASN A 28 -22.21 -0.33 -13.85
CA ASN A 28 -22.97 -0.93 -12.75
C ASN A 28 -22.61 -2.41 -12.48
N VAL A 29 -21.46 -2.86 -12.93
CA VAL A 29 -20.99 -4.24 -12.75
C VAL A 29 -19.80 -4.29 -11.83
N SER A 30 -19.78 -5.29 -10.94
CA SER A 30 -18.57 -5.59 -10.17
C SER A 30 -17.51 -6.18 -11.07
N MET A 31 -16.30 -5.65 -11.02
CA MET A 31 -15.19 -6.07 -11.87
C MET A 31 -14.15 -6.84 -11.05
N PRO A 32 -14.07 -8.18 -11.24
CA PRO A 32 -13.02 -8.98 -10.62
C PRO A 32 -11.63 -8.66 -11.17
N GLU A 33 -10.66 -8.59 -10.27
CA GLU A 33 -9.25 -8.40 -10.56
C GLU A 33 -8.43 -9.47 -9.86
N HIS A 34 -7.61 -10.19 -10.60
CA HIS A 34 -6.51 -11.01 -10.09
C HIS A 34 -5.23 -10.19 -10.14
N ARG A 35 -4.48 -10.19 -9.05
CA ARG A 35 -3.25 -9.42 -8.95
C ARG A 35 -2.14 -10.26 -8.34
N MET A 36 -1.07 -10.47 -9.10
CA MET A 36 0.21 -10.93 -8.58
C MET A 36 1.09 -9.72 -8.31
N TRP A 37 1.96 -9.83 -7.31
CA TRP A 37 2.88 -8.73 -7.00
C TRP A 37 4.16 -9.22 -6.36
N GLN A 38 5.25 -8.50 -6.67
CA GLN A 38 6.57 -8.67 -6.09
C GLN A 38 6.96 -7.36 -5.41
N GLN A 39 7.51 -7.43 -4.22
CA GLN A 39 7.91 -6.27 -3.44
C GLN A 39 9.30 -6.44 -2.85
N LEU A 40 10.17 -5.49 -3.15
CA LEU A 40 11.43 -5.29 -2.47
C LEU A 40 11.22 -4.27 -1.34
N GLN A 41 11.65 -4.59 -0.13
CA GLN A 41 11.47 -3.74 1.04
C GLN A 41 12.77 -3.62 1.82
N LEU A 42 13.15 -2.37 2.08
CA LEU A 42 14.33 -1.99 2.85
C LEU A 42 13.92 -1.25 4.12
N HIS A 43 14.53 -1.61 5.23
CA HIS A 43 14.43 -0.89 6.50
C HIS A 43 15.76 -0.20 6.78
N THR A 44 15.71 1.05 7.21
CA THR A 44 16.92 1.79 7.60
C THR A 44 16.66 2.52 8.92
N LYS A 45 17.71 2.64 9.73
CA LYS A 45 17.64 3.31 11.00
C LYS A 45 18.72 4.40 11.07
N TYR A 46 18.29 5.63 11.32
CA TYR A 46 19.16 6.79 11.52
C TYR A 46 19.00 7.28 12.96
N GLY A 47 19.90 6.85 13.85
CA GLY A 47 19.73 7.09 15.27
C GLY A 47 18.44 6.46 15.81
N LYS A 48 17.46 7.30 16.21
CA LYS A 48 16.14 6.84 16.71
C LYS A 48 15.06 6.85 15.63
N VAL A 49 15.31 7.52 14.52
CA VAL A 49 14.39 7.59 13.38
C VAL A 49 14.48 6.29 12.58
N ARG A 50 13.33 5.76 12.18
CA ARG A 50 13.24 4.55 11.35
C ARG A 50 12.59 4.91 10.03
N THR A 51 13.14 4.37 8.96
CA THR A 51 12.53 4.46 7.63
C THR A 51 12.24 3.06 7.11
N MET A 52 11.20 2.96 6.31
CA MET A 52 10.88 1.78 5.52
C MET A 52 10.55 2.24 4.11
N GLN A 53 11.22 1.64 3.15
CA GLN A 53 11.00 1.91 1.73
C GLN A 53 10.63 0.60 1.05
N TRP A 54 9.72 0.64 0.12
CA TRP A 54 9.48 -0.52 -0.73
C TRP A 54 9.11 -0.11 -2.15
N LEU A 55 9.53 -0.96 -3.07
CA LEU A 55 9.18 -0.92 -4.48
C LEU A 55 8.38 -2.18 -4.79
N ARG A 56 7.19 -2.02 -5.38
CA ARG A 56 6.28 -3.12 -5.72
C ARG A 56 5.90 -3.05 -7.19
N LEU A 57 6.11 -4.17 -7.89
CA LEU A 57 5.53 -4.41 -9.19
C LEU A 57 4.22 -5.18 -9.01
N GLU A 58 3.16 -4.73 -9.64
CA GLU A 58 1.86 -5.39 -9.68
C GLU A 58 1.52 -5.78 -11.12
N GLU A 59 1.17 -7.03 -11.31
CA GLU A 59 0.64 -7.62 -12.54
C GLU A 59 -0.85 -7.87 -12.32
N ARG A 60 -1.69 -7.20 -13.11
CA ARG A 60 -3.12 -7.11 -12.85
C ARG A 60 -3.90 -7.62 -14.04
N TRP A 61 -4.79 -8.61 -13.80
CA TRP A 61 -5.76 -9.15 -14.75
C TRP A 61 -7.15 -8.73 -14.31
N ARG A 62 -7.71 -7.73 -14.98
CA ARG A 62 -9.04 -7.19 -14.71
C ARG A 62 -10.02 -7.69 -15.75
N ARG A 63 -11.21 -8.15 -15.32
CA ARG A 63 -12.27 -8.53 -16.25
C ARG A 63 -12.59 -7.38 -17.19
N ASN A 64 -12.83 -7.72 -18.45
CA ASN A 64 -13.29 -6.75 -19.43
C ASN A 64 -14.77 -6.39 -19.14
N ILE A 65 -15.12 -5.14 -19.38
CA ILE A 65 -16.50 -4.63 -19.30
C ILE A 65 -17.02 -4.52 -20.72
N LYS A 66 -18.21 -5.05 -20.97
CA LYS A 66 -18.88 -4.98 -22.26
C LYS A 66 -19.76 -3.73 -22.36
N ASN A 67 -20.53 -3.49 -21.32
CA ASN A 67 -21.40 -2.32 -21.15
C ASN A 67 -21.66 -2.08 -19.66
N ASP A 68 -22.51 -1.11 -19.32
CA ASP A 68 -22.77 -0.72 -17.94
C ASP A 68 -23.32 -1.83 -17.04
N ASN A 69 -23.87 -2.92 -17.61
CA ASN A 69 -24.53 -3.97 -16.86
C ASN A 69 -23.92 -5.37 -17.09
N GLU A 70 -22.91 -5.50 -17.97
CA GLU A 70 -22.37 -6.80 -18.34
C GLU A 70 -20.84 -6.80 -18.44
N LEU A 71 -20.24 -7.88 -17.97
CA LEU A 71 -18.83 -8.18 -18.20
C LEU A 71 -18.64 -8.84 -19.56
N ALA A 72 -17.59 -8.45 -20.27
CA ALA A 72 -17.14 -9.13 -21.49
C ALA A 72 -16.31 -10.38 -21.14
N ALA A 73 -16.11 -11.24 -22.14
CA ALA A 73 -15.19 -12.36 -22.03
C ALA A 73 -13.74 -11.89 -21.91
N GLY A 74 -12.90 -12.68 -21.20
CA GLY A 74 -11.47 -12.43 -21.07
C GLY A 74 -11.10 -11.37 -20.03
N TYR A 75 -9.81 -11.12 -19.93
CA TYR A 75 -9.19 -10.21 -18.99
C TYR A 75 -8.29 -9.21 -19.72
N ARG A 76 -8.27 -7.98 -19.23
CA ARG A 76 -7.28 -6.99 -19.59
C ARG A 76 -6.09 -7.11 -18.64
N PHE A 77 -4.90 -7.27 -19.22
CA PHE A 77 -3.65 -7.27 -18.48
C PHE A 77 -3.04 -5.87 -18.46
N ASP A 78 -2.62 -5.43 -17.29
CA ASP A 78 -1.79 -4.24 -17.10
C ASP A 78 -0.82 -4.40 -15.93
N THR A 79 0.22 -3.56 -15.94
CA THR A 79 1.25 -3.55 -14.90
C THR A 79 1.31 -2.19 -14.24
N ARG A 80 1.58 -2.19 -12.92
CA ARG A 80 1.69 -0.99 -12.12
C ARG A 80 2.90 -1.07 -11.19
N LEU A 81 3.68 -0.02 -11.16
CA LEU A 81 4.75 0.17 -10.20
C LEU A 81 4.26 1.02 -9.05
N ARG A 82 4.65 0.65 -7.83
CA ARG A 82 4.36 1.43 -6.62
C ARG A 82 5.65 1.63 -5.85
N PHE A 83 5.88 2.85 -5.43
CA PHE A 83 6.97 3.19 -4.51
C PHE A 83 6.37 3.77 -3.24
N ASN A 84 6.86 3.32 -2.10
CA ASN A 84 6.44 3.81 -0.78
C ASN A 84 7.66 4.20 0.04
N TYR A 85 7.52 5.31 0.74
CA TYR A 85 8.48 5.77 1.74
C TYR A 85 7.74 6.03 3.05
N MET A 86 8.12 5.34 4.11
CA MET A 86 7.58 5.55 5.45
C MET A 86 8.67 6.02 6.40
N LEU A 87 8.38 7.08 7.13
CA LEU A 87 9.22 7.67 8.16
C LEU A 87 8.53 7.55 9.51
N THR A 88 9.27 7.11 10.52
CA THR A 88 8.79 6.97 11.88
C THR A 88 9.72 7.67 12.84
N ILE A 89 9.23 8.71 13.55
CA ILE A 89 10.00 9.58 14.42
C ILE A 89 9.51 9.41 15.85
N PRO A 90 10.28 8.76 16.76
CA PRO A 90 9.88 8.64 18.16
C PRO A 90 9.88 10.00 18.86
N LEU A 91 8.85 10.28 19.63
CA LEU A 91 8.77 11.48 20.49
C LEU A 91 9.40 11.25 21.86
N SER A 92 9.73 10.01 22.19
CA SER A 92 10.36 9.63 23.45
C SER A 92 11.87 9.43 23.29
N LYS A 93 12.64 9.83 24.32
CA LYS A 93 14.08 9.50 24.42
C LYS A 93 14.36 8.00 24.46
N LYS A 94 13.38 7.19 24.89
CA LYS A 94 13.46 5.72 24.92
C LYS A 94 13.27 5.07 23.53
N GLY A 95 12.89 5.85 22.50
CA GLY A 95 12.53 5.34 21.18
C GLY A 95 11.07 4.90 21.12
N ILE A 96 10.75 3.99 20.18
CA ILE A 96 9.40 3.41 20.02
C ILE A 96 9.34 2.14 20.86
N VAL A 97 8.80 2.28 22.06
CA VAL A 97 8.57 1.19 23.04
C VAL A 97 7.12 1.27 23.51
N PRO A 98 6.57 0.21 24.15
CA PRO A 98 5.21 0.26 24.67
C PRO A 98 4.94 1.51 25.50
N LYS A 99 3.74 2.10 25.34
CA LYS A 99 3.27 3.33 26.00
C LYS A 99 4.03 4.60 25.59
N THR A 100 4.59 4.66 24.37
CA THR A 100 5.21 5.88 23.83
C THR A 100 4.53 6.35 22.56
N PHE A 101 4.64 7.67 22.31
CA PHE A 101 4.17 8.29 21.07
C PHE A 101 5.29 8.42 20.04
N PHE A 102 4.89 8.39 18.78
CA PHE A 102 5.76 8.67 17.64
C PHE A 102 4.97 9.34 16.52
N VAL A 103 5.66 10.02 15.62
CA VAL A 103 5.08 10.56 14.38
C VAL A 103 5.31 9.54 13.28
N ALA A 104 4.26 9.26 12.50
CA ALA A 104 4.33 8.43 11.31
C ALA A 104 4.00 9.28 10.08
N VAL A 105 4.89 9.28 9.09
CA VAL A 105 4.67 9.91 7.79
C VAL A 105 4.87 8.85 6.73
N ASN A 106 3.96 8.79 5.78
CA ASN A 106 4.02 7.84 4.67
C ASN A 106 3.65 8.53 3.37
N ASP A 107 4.43 8.29 2.33
CA ASP A 107 4.13 8.73 0.98
C ASP A 107 4.22 7.55 0.01
N GLU A 108 3.20 7.38 -0.81
CA GLU A 108 3.12 6.28 -1.75
C GLU A 108 2.69 6.76 -3.12
N ILE A 109 3.50 6.47 -4.13
CA ILE A 109 3.30 6.85 -5.53
C ILE A 109 2.98 5.59 -6.34
N PHE A 110 2.02 5.72 -7.25
CA PHE A 110 1.56 4.67 -8.16
C PHE A 110 1.76 5.11 -9.60
N VAL A 111 2.42 4.27 -10.38
CA VAL A 111 2.73 4.53 -11.79
C VAL A 111 2.30 3.35 -12.64
N ASN A 112 1.45 3.59 -13.63
CA ASN A 112 1.05 2.58 -14.60
C ASN A 112 2.15 2.41 -15.66
N LEU A 113 2.59 1.17 -15.88
CA LEU A 113 3.65 0.84 -16.84
C LEU A 113 3.12 0.28 -18.16
N SER A 114 1.81 0.02 -18.24
CA SER A 114 1.20 -0.59 -19.43
C SER A 114 1.12 0.41 -20.57
N ARG A 115 1.62 0.03 -21.76
CA ARG A 115 1.52 0.83 -23.00
C ARG A 115 0.06 1.15 -23.41
N LYS A 116 -0.91 0.39 -22.90
CA LYS A 116 -2.33 0.60 -23.15
C LYS A 116 -2.92 1.74 -22.29
N VAL A 117 -2.19 2.20 -21.29
CA VAL A 117 -2.56 3.33 -20.43
C VAL A 117 -1.85 4.58 -20.93
N VAL A 118 -2.45 5.25 -21.93
CA VAL A 118 -1.81 6.38 -22.61
C VAL A 118 -1.87 7.67 -21.79
N TYR A 119 -2.95 7.91 -21.05
CA TYR A 119 -3.19 9.19 -20.37
C TYR A 119 -2.97 9.16 -18.86
N ASN A 120 -2.84 7.98 -18.25
CA ASN A 120 -2.75 7.78 -16.80
C ASN A 120 -1.45 7.08 -16.39
N THR A 121 -0.32 7.49 -16.90
CA THR A 121 0.99 6.98 -16.45
C THR A 121 1.14 7.22 -14.95
N PHE A 122 0.90 8.42 -14.48
CA PHE A 122 0.69 8.68 -13.05
C PHE A 122 -0.72 8.20 -12.69
N ASP A 123 -0.84 7.28 -11.72
CA ASP A 123 -2.13 6.74 -11.27
C ASP A 123 -2.64 7.53 -10.05
N GLN A 124 -1.85 7.52 -9.00
CA GLN A 124 -2.17 8.28 -7.78
C GLN A 124 -0.96 8.49 -6.88
N ASN A 125 -1.10 9.43 -5.95
CA ASN A 125 -0.25 9.61 -4.77
C ASN A 125 -1.11 9.50 -3.51
N ARG A 126 -0.57 8.87 -2.47
CA ARG A 126 -1.19 8.77 -1.14
C ARG A 126 -0.20 9.25 -0.09
N PHE A 127 -0.49 10.40 0.45
CA PHE A 127 0.27 10.97 1.55
C PHE A 127 -0.47 10.78 2.86
N PHE A 128 0.23 10.36 3.90
CA PHE A 128 -0.29 10.26 5.27
C PHE A 128 0.68 10.88 6.25
N ALA A 129 0.16 11.66 7.20
CA ALA A 129 0.91 12.15 8.34
C ALA A 129 0.03 12.07 9.60
N GLY A 130 0.57 11.49 10.67
CA GLY A 130 -0.22 11.28 11.87
C GLY A 130 0.60 11.05 13.13
N LEU A 131 -0.09 11.16 14.26
CA LEU A 131 0.40 10.77 15.56
C LEU A 131 0.07 9.30 15.82
N ALA A 132 1.03 8.58 16.35
CA ALA A 132 0.91 7.18 16.65
C ALA A 132 1.24 6.90 18.12
N TYR A 133 0.56 5.92 18.68
CA TYR A 133 0.79 5.44 20.05
C TYR A 133 1.10 3.95 20.04
N GLN A 134 2.27 3.59 20.58
CA GLN A 134 2.69 2.20 20.72
C GLN A 134 1.94 1.56 21.89
N THR A 135 0.89 0.81 21.60
CA THR A 135 0.00 0.19 22.62
C THR A 135 0.65 -1.01 23.29
N GLY A 136 1.47 -1.76 22.57
CA GLY A 136 2.15 -2.96 23.05
C GLY A 136 3.47 -3.20 22.31
N ALA A 137 4.15 -4.29 22.60
CA ALA A 137 5.41 -4.64 21.93
C ALA A 137 5.24 -4.83 20.40
N HIS A 138 4.05 -5.29 20.00
CA HIS A 138 3.74 -5.65 18.61
C HIS A 138 2.51 -4.94 18.05
N SER A 139 2.01 -3.91 18.75
CA SER A 139 0.79 -3.20 18.35
C SER A 139 0.92 -1.70 18.49
N ASN A 140 0.33 -0.97 17.56
CA ASN A 140 0.22 0.49 17.65
C ASN A 140 -1.07 1.00 17.00
N LEU A 141 -1.50 2.16 17.47
CA LEU A 141 -2.62 2.92 16.95
C LEU A 141 -2.10 4.20 16.32
N GLN A 142 -2.57 4.53 15.12
CA GLN A 142 -2.17 5.73 14.39
C GLN A 142 -3.41 6.51 13.97
N LEU A 143 -3.43 7.79 14.31
CA LEU A 143 -4.47 8.74 13.88
C LEU A 143 -3.80 9.88 13.12
N GLY A 144 -4.31 10.20 11.96
CA GLY A 144 -3.72 11.27 11.15
C GLY A 144 -4.54 11.66 9.95
N TYR A 145 -3.99 12.61 9.23
CA TYR A 145 -4.50 13.09 7.96
C TYR A 145 -3.96 12.27 6.81
N MET A 146 -4.83 11.92 5.86
CA MET A 146 -4.47 11.27 4.61
C MET A 146 -5.03 12.06 3.43
N ASN A 147 -4.15 12.36 2.47
CA ASN A 147 -4.50 12.90 1.17
C ASN A 147 -4.34 11.81 0.12
N VAL A 148 -5.32 11.69 -0.77
CA VAL A 148 -5.25 10.84 -1.96
C VAL A 148 -5.45 11.72 -3.17
N TYR A 149 -4.41 11.90 -3.96
CA TYR A 149 -4.43 12.59 -5.23
C TYR A 149 -4.38 11.57 -6.35
N GLN A 150 -5.44 11.47 -7.13
CA GLN A 150 -5.63 10.43 -8.15
C GLN A 150 -5.94 11.03 -9.50
N GLN A 151 -5.31 10.51 -10.54
CA GLN A 151 -5.67 10.80 -11.93
C GLN A 151 -6.83 9.91 -12.35
N LEU A 152 -7.88 10.51 -12.90
CA LEU A 152 -9.05 9.78 -13.38
C LEU A 152 -8.80 9.18 -14.78
N GLY A 153 -9.53 8.09 -15.10
CA GLY A 153 -9.37 7.34 -16.35
C GLY A 153 -9.63 8.15 -17.63
N ALA A 154 -10.35 9.25 -17.53
CA ALA A 154 -10.60 10.16 -18.67
C ALA A 154 -9.38 10.98 -19.11
N GLY A 155 -8.24 10.89 -18.39
CA GLY A 155 -7.07 11.74 -18.62
C GLY A 155 -7.31 13.21 -18.25
N ASN A 156 -6.25 13.94 -17.90
CA ASN A 156 -6.29 15.38 -17.54
C ASN A 156 -7.34 15.77 -16.48
N ARG A 157 -7.90 14.82 -15.78
CA ARG A 157 -8.79 15.03 -14.64
C ARG A 157 -8.19 14.38 -13.40
N TYR A 158 -8.28 15.10 -12.29
CA TYR A 158 -7.71 14.70 -11.02
C TYR A 158 -8.77 14.78 -9.93
N GLN A 159 -8.73 13.83 -9.03
CA GLN A 159 -9.52 13.83 -7.81
C GLN A 159 -8.58 14.00 -6.63
N ASN A 160 -8.99 14.84 -5.67
CA ASN A 160 -8.25 15.05 -4.45
C ASN A 160 -9.17 14.76 -3.26
N ALA A 161 -8.88 13.69 -2.54
CA ALA A 161 -9.65 13.27 -1.37
C ALA A 161 -8.83 13.50 -0.09
N ASN A 162 -9.44 14.18 0.87
CA ASN A 162 -8.86 14.48 2.16
C ASN A 162 -9.62 13.71 3.24
N THR A 163 -8.92 12.94 4.07
CA THR A 163 -9.53 12.03 5.02
C THR A 163 -8.78 12.03 6.35
N ILE A 164 -9.51 11.95 7.45
CA ILE A 164 -8.94 11.58 8.74
C ILE A 164 -8.92 10.05 8.79
N ARG A 165 -7.77 9.46 9.11
CA ARG A 165 -7.57 8.03 9.08
C ARG A 165 -7.09 7.49 10.42
N LEU A 166 -7.76 6.45 10.89
CA LEU A 166 -7.40 5.69 12.09
C LEU A 166 -6.92 4.30 11.66
N PHE A 167 -5.71 3.92 12.12
CA PHE A 167 -5.15 2.58 11.89
C PHE A 167 -4.84 1.91 13.23
N TYR A 168 -5.17 0.65 13.32
CA TYR A 168 -4.61 -0.25 14.32
C TYR A 168 -3.72 -1.29 13.64
N PHE A 169 -2.46 -1.34 14.06
CA PHE A 169 -1.49 -2.32 13.57
C PHE A 169 -1.22 -3.35 14.66
N GLN A 170 -1.26 -4.62 14.28
CA GLN A 170 -0.93 -5.75 15.11
C GLN A 170 -0.01 -6.70 14.36
N ASN A 171 1.21 -6.91 14.86
CA ASN A 171 2.11 -7.93 14.34
C ASN A 171 1.90 -9.23 15.13
N LEU A 172 1.45 -10.27 14.43
CA LEU A 172 1.31 -11.61 14.98
C LEU A 172 2.44 -12.48 14.45
N ASP A 173 3.27 -13.02 15.34
CA ASP A 173 4.25 -14.04 14.99
C ASP A 173 3.66 -15.42 15.32
N VAL A 174 3.19 -16.10 14.29
CA VAL A 174 2.58 -17.44 14.40
C VAL A 174 3.58 -18.57 14.17
N ARG A 175 4.86 -18.26 14.01
CA ARG A 175 5.90 -19.28 13.85
C ARG A 175 6.05 -20.03 15.16
N LYS A 176 6.06 -21.38 15.10
CA LYS A 176 6.42 -22.21 16.25
C LYS A 176 7.88 -21.88 16.62
N ASN A 177 8.12 -21.51 17.87
CA ASN A 177 9.47 -21.35 18.39
C ASN A 177 10.24 -22.65 18.14
N LYS A 178 11.19 -22.64 17.20
CA LYS A 178 12.20 -23.68 17.15
C LYS A 178 13.03 -23.46 18.42
N LYS A 179 12.90 -24.38 19.40
CA LYS A 179 13.87 -24.45 20.49
C LYS A 179 15.23 -24.61 19.82
N VAL A 180 16.08 -23.60 19.97
CA VAL A 180 17.49 -23.71 19.62
C VAL A 180 18.06 -24.70 20.65
N HIS A 181 18.42 -25.90 20.18
CA HIS A 181 19.22 -26.87 20.93
C HIS A 181 20.69 -26.54 20.82
#